data_9bb4747ee55c4cb79ddf352e061254dc
#
_entry.id   9bb4747ee55c4cb79ddf352e061254dc
#
_cell.length_a   1.000
_cell.length_b   1.000
_cell.length_c   1.000
_cell.angle_alpha   90.00
_cell.angle_beta   90.00
_cell.angle_gamma   90.00
#
_symmetry.space_group_name_H-M   'P 1'
#
loop_
_entity.id
_entity.type
_entity.pdbx_description
1 polymer ?
#
loop_
_entity_poly.entity_id
_entity_poly.type
_entity_poly.pdbx_seq_one_letter_code
_entity_poly.pdbx_strand_id
1 'polypeptide(L)'
;MTRRWELDALRGLMLVLMTVTHLPTRLSSPLGQPFGFVSAAEGFVLLSAYMAGLVYGGMARKRGIEAMRTAFWRRALKVYACHGATLLFLFTVIAAVGVRIDQPAVKDLMSYYLTHPLPALVSGLLLVYKPALLDILPMYILFLLASPWVLVQGLRRGWTALMGMSVGLWMLAQFGLDMWVYDAAVRLTGLRVPFQETGAFSTFSWQFLWMLGLWMGASRTRPDPRPFIFPGWAVALALAVAVVCFVWRHWIGQAPFGANESLNLLFDKWRLAPLRLFNLFALMGLAIRFGPGLVARMPRLRALETLGAASLPVFCMQLVIVLLVLAFFGANPELHPVWLDMLLVIASFSALYAVARLALRLDRPADAKRAKAS
;
A
#
# COMPACT_ATOMS: atom_id res chain seq x y z
N MET A 1 -5.60 -16.13 18.57
CA MET A 1 -6.56 -15.66 17.54
C MET A 1 -6.43 -16.60 16.36
N THR A 2 -7.48 -17.22 15.93
CA THR A 2 -7.52 -17.97 14.67
C THR A 2 -7.23 -17.02 13.53
N ARG A 3 -6.32 -17.39 12.65
CA ARG A 3 -5.92 -16.59 11.48
C ARG A 3 -7.13 -16.47 10.56
N ARG A 4 -7.48 -15.25 10.19
CA ARG A 4 -8.62 -14.95 9.32
C ARG A 4 -8.17 -15.02 7.87
N TRP A 5 -8.43 -16.16 7.22
CA TRP A 5 -8.02 -16.41 5.84
C TRP A 5 -8.58 -15.39 4.84
N GLU A 6 -9.79 -14.89 5.10
CA GLU A 6 -10.48 -13.89 4.26
C GLU A 6 -9.71 -12.57 4.18
N LEU A 7 -9.10 -12.12 5.29
CA LEU A 7 -8.29 -10.91 5.32
C LEU A 7 -6.95 -11.11 4.60
N ASP A 8 -6.34 -12.28 4.76
CA ASP A 8 -5.14 -12.62 4.01
C ASP A 8 -5.46 -12.74 2.51
N ALA A 9 -6.58 -13.36 2.12
CA ALA A 9 -7.00 -13.45 0.74
C ALA A 9 -7.27 -12.06 0.11
N LEU A 10 -7.91 -11.16 0.85
CA LEU A 10 -8.14 -9.78 0.39
C LEU A 10 -6.82 -9.01 0.21
N ARG A 11 -5.85 -9.18 1.13
CA ARG A 11 -4.50 -8.60 0.94
C ARG A 11 -3.78 -9.19 -0.26
N GLY A 12 -3.94 -10.49 -0.49
CA GLY A 12 -3.43 -11.17 -1.68
C GLY A 12 -4.04 -10.62 -2.96
N LEU A 13 -5.34 -10.36 -2.97
CA LEU A 13 -6.02 -9.72 -4.10
C LEU A 13 -5.47 -8.32 -4.37
N MET A 14 -5.24 -7.52 -3.32
CA MET A 14 -4.62 -6.18 -3.50
C MET A 14 -3.22 -6.29 -4.11
N LEU A 15 -2.40 -7.26 -3.69
CA LEU A 15 -1.08 -7.51 -4.27
C LEU A 15 -1.16 -7.95 -5.74
N VAL A 16 -2.13 -8.80 -6.09
CA VAL A 16 -2.39 -9.19 -7.48
C VAL A 16 -2.73 -7.98 -8.33
N LEU A 17 -3.68 -7.16 -7.91
CA LEU A 17 -4.07 -5.95 -8.62
C LEU A 17 -2.91 -4.94 -8.74
N MET A 18 -2.13 -4.75 -7.67
CA MET A 18 -0.93 -3.89 -7.70
C MET A 18 0.11 -4.41 -8.69
N THR A 19 0.33 -5.72 -8.75
CA THR A 19 1.27 -6.31 -9.69
C THR A 19 0.83 -6.06 -11.13
N VAL A 20 -0.42 -6.35 -11.47
CA VAL A 20 -0.94 -6.10 -12.83
C VAL A 20 -0.86 -4.63 -13.21
N THR A 21 -1.18 -3.73 -12.26
CA THR A 21 -1.16 -2.27 -12.51
C THR A 21 0.24 -1.73 -12.80
N HIS A 22 1.28 -2.32 -12.19
CA HIS A 22 2.66 -1.86 -12.36
C HIS A 22 3.41 -2.58 -13.47
N LEU A 23 2.97 -3.75 -13.90
CA LEU A 23 3.52 -4.42 -15.08
C LEU A 23 3.18 -3.61 -16.35
N PRO A 24 4.15 -3.32 -17.23
CA PRO A 24 3.90 -2.61 -18.49
C PRO A 24 3.21 -3.55 -19.50
N THR A 25 1.96 -3.89 -19.25
CA THR A 25 1.11 -4.74 -20.07
C THR A 25 -0.20 -4.03 -20.39
N ARG A 26 -0.90 -4.44 -21.43
CA ARG A 26 -2.21 -3.89 -21.80
C ARG A 26 -3.28 -4.08 -20.71
N LEU A 27 -3.07 -5.01 -19.77
CA LEU A 27 -3.97 -5.24 -18.64
C LEU A 27 -3.82 -4.18 -17.53
N SER A 28 -2.74 -3.40 -17.50
CA SER A 28 -2.47 -2.44 -16.44
C SER A 28 -3.52 -1.32 -16.35
N SER A 29 -3.93 -0.77 -17.50
CA SER A 29 -4.91 0.34 -17.55
C SER A 29 -6.31 -0.06 -17.09
N PRO A 30 -6.94 -1.14 -17.59
CA PRO A 30 -8.30 -1.53 -17.16
C PRO A 30 -8.35 -2.01 -15.72
N LEU A 31 -7.29 -2.66 -15.21
CA LEU A 31 -7.25 -3.21 -13.85
C LEU A 31 -6.65 -2.26 -12.80
N GLY A 32 -6.16 -1.08 -13.21
CA GLY A 32 -5.58 -0.09 -12.31
C GLY A 32 -6.56 0.46 -11.28
N GLN A 33 -7.82 0.59 -11.65
CA GLN A 33 -8.91 1.10 -10.82
C GLN A 33 -10.22 0.35 -11.14
N PRO A 34 -10.32 -0.94 -10.81
CA PRO A 34 -11.41 -1.79 -11.28
C PRO A 34 -12.76 -1.49 -10.61
N PHE A 35 -12.77 -0.82 -9.46
CA PHE A 35 -13.98 -0.52 -8.68
C PHE A 35 -14.28 1.00 -8.60
N GLY A 36 -14.13 1.72 -9.71
CA GLY A 36 -14.29 3.17 -9.78
C GLY A 36 -12.94 3.87 -9.64
N PHE A 37 -12.85 4.91 -8.81
CA PHE A 37 -11.63 5.70 -8.65
C PHE A 37 -10.68 5.19 -7.56
N VAL A 38 -10.96 4.04 -6.97
CA VAL A 38 -10.12 3.41 -5.94
C VAL A 38 -9.17 2.41 -6.57
N SER A 39 -7.90 2.46 -6.20
CA SER A 39 -6.87 1.51 -6.62
C SER A 39 -6.57 0.48 -5.51
N ALA A 40 -5.76 -0.51 -5.84
CA ALA A 40 -5.32 -1.51 -4.86
C ALA A 40 -4.49 -0.91 -3.71
N ALA A 41 -3.83 0.24 -3.92
CA ALA A 41 -2.98 0.87 -2.90
C ALA A 41 -3.78 1.32 -1.68
N GLU A 42 -4.94 1.97 -1.86
CA GLU A 42 -5.82 2.40 -0.76
C GLU A 42 -6.30 1.20 0.05
N GLY A 43 -6.76 0.17 -0.64
CA GLY A 43 -7.20 -1.08 0.00
C GLY A 43 -6.06 -1.75 0.76
N PHE A 44 -4.86 -1.80 0.19
CA PHE A 44 -3.69 -2.42 0.81
C PHE A 44 -3.22 -1.68 2.06
N VAL A 45 -3.14 -0.34 2.02
CA VAL A 45 -2.75 0.49 3.18
C VAL A 45 -3.77 0.37 4.30
N LEU A 46 -5.06 0.55 3.99
CA LEU A 46 -6.14 0.44 4.97
C LEU A 46 -6.17 -0.95 5.64
N LEU A 47 -6.10 -2.01 4.84
CA LEU A 47 -6.14 -3.39 5.35
C LEU A 47 -4.89 -3.76 6.14
N SER A 48 -3.72 -3.26 5.73
CA SER A 48 -2.47 -3.43 6.47
C SER A 48 -2.51 -2.73 7.83
N ALA A 49 -3.06 -1.53 7.89
CA ALA A 49 -3.28 -0.80 9.13
C ALA A 49 -4.33 -1.50 10.03
N TYR A 50 -5.41 -2.01 9.44
CA TYR A 50 -6.41 -2.79 10.15
C TYR A 50 -5.81 -4.04 10.81
N MET A 51 -5.00 -4.78 10.07
CA MET A 51 -4.29 -5.94 10.60
C MET A 51 -3.28 -5.56 11.69
N ALA A 52 -2.58 -4.44 11.54
CA ALA A 52 -1.70 -3.92 12.58
C ALA A 52 -2.48 -3.58 13.85
N GLY A 53 -3.61 -2.87 13.74
CA GLY A 53 -4.49 -2.56 14.86
C GLY A 53 -5.01 -3.82 15.56
N LEU A 54 -5.44 -4.82 14.78
CA LEU A 54 -5.95 -6.08 15.30
C LEU A 54 -4.88 -6.90 16.04
N VAL A 55 -3.72 -7.09 15.42
CA VAL A 55 -2.64 -7.94 15.95
C VAL A 55 -1.96 -7.25 17.15
N TYR A 56 -1.53 -6.00 16.96
CA TYR A 56 -0.77 -5.29 17.98
C TYR A 56 -1.65 -4.72 19.08
N GLY A 57 -2.91 -4.33 18.78
CA GLY A 57 -3.90 -4.00 19.80
C GLY A 57 -4.23 -5.19 20.69
N GLY A 58 -4.41 -6.36 20.09
CA GLY A 58 -4.57 -7.60 20.85
C GLY A 58 -3.33 -7.99 21.68
N MET A 59 -2.13 -7.75 21.15
CA MET A 59 -0.87 -7.96 21.87
C MET A 59 -0.73 -7.00 23.06
N ALA A 60 -1.02 -5.72 22.87
CA ALA A 60 -0.98 -4.72 23.94
C ALA A 60 -1.89 -5.10 25.12
N ARG A 61 -3.08 -5.65 24.85
CA ARG A 61 -4.03 -6.09 25.89
C ARG A 61 -3.61 -7.38 26.57
N LYS A 62 -3.01 -8.34 25.83
CA LYS A 62 -2.67 -9.68 26.36
C LYS A 62 -1.28 -9.78 26.96
N ARG A 63 -0.29 -9.08 26.38
CA ARG A 63 1.14 -9.19 26.70
C ARG A 63 1.76 -7.87 27.17
N GLY A 64 0.96 -6.79 27.21
CA GLY A 64 1.42 -5.47 27.62
C GLY A 64 1.97 -4.60 26.49
N ILE A 65 2.16 -3.33 26.82
CA ILE A 65 2.56 -2.27 25.87
C ILE A 65 3.98 -2.49 25.35
N GLU A 66 4.91 -2.93 26.18
CA GLU A 66 6.31 -3.11 25.77
C GLU A 66 6.47 -4.25 24.76
N ALA A 67 5.75 -5.36 24.93
CA ALA A 67 5.73 -6.43 23.94
C ALA A 67 5.20 -5.95 22.58
N MET A 68 4.16 -5.11 22.60
CA MET A 68 3.59 -4.48 21.41
C MET A 68 4.60 -3.53 20.73
N ARG A 69 5.27 -2.66 21.49
CA ARG A 69 6.29 -1.73 20.98
C ARG A 69 7.44 -2.49 20.32
N THR A 70 7.98 -3.49 21.00
CA THR A 70 9.05 -4.34 20.46
C THR A 70 8.65 -5.03 19.16
N ALA A 71 7.41 -5.51 19.06
CA ALA A 71 6.90 -6.14 17.85
C ALA A 71 6.75 -5.14 16.69
N PHE A 72 6.30 -3.90 16.94
CA PHE A 72 6.28 -2.84 15.94
C PHE A 72 7.68 -2.48 15.43
N TRP A 73 8.65 -2.28 16.35
CA TRP A 73 10.03 -1.97 15.99
C TRP A 73 10.66 -3.08 15.12
N ARG A 74 10.47 -4.34 15.50
CA ARG A 74 10.92 -5.48 14.68
C ARG A 74 10.27 -5.48 13.29
N ARG A 75 9.00 -5.14 13.22
CA ARG A 75 8.29 -5.04 11.91
C ARG A 75 8.81 -3.87 11.10
N ALA A 76 8.98 -2.69 11.69
CA ALA A 76 9.53 -1.52 11.02
C ALA A 76 10.94 -1.79 10.48
N LEU A 77 11.80 -2.44 11.28
CA LEU A 77 13.14 -2.83 10.86
C LEU A 77 13.13 -3.82 9.69
N LYS A 78 12.22 -4.82 9.69
CA LYS A 78 12.06 -5.74 8.56
C LYS A 78 11.66 -5.00 7.28
N VAL A 79 10.71 -4.06 7.37
CA VAL A 79 10.27 -3.28 6.21
C VAL A 79 11.38 -2.34 5.74
N TYR A 80 12.12 -1.72 6.66
CA TYR A 80 13.28 -0.88 6.35
C TYR A 80 14.40 -1.67 5.66
N ALA A 81 14.71 -2.87 6.13
CA ALA A 81 15.67 -3.74 5.47
C ALA A 81 15.23 -4.12 4.04
N CYS A 82 13.94 -4.41 3.84
CA CYS A 82 13.38 -4.63 2.50
C CYS A 82 13.49 -3.38 1.62
N HIS A 83 13.19 -2.20 2.16
CA HIS A 83 13.36 -0.93 1.45
C HIS A 83 14.81 -0.71 1.02
N GLY A 84 15.77 -0.86 1.94
CA GLY A 84 17.20 -0.73 1.63
C GLY A 84 17.67 -1.74 0.59
N ALA A 85 17.21 -2.99 0.67
CA ALA A 85 17.55 -4.02 -0.30
C ALA A 85 16.97 -3.72 -1.70
N THR A 86 15.71 -3.27 -1.80
CA THR A 86 15.11 -2.89 -3.10
C THR A 86 15.73 -1.61 -3.66
N LEU A 87 16.08 -0.64 -2.82
CA LEU A 87 16.80 0.57 -3.23
C LEU A 87 18.19 0.22 -3.77
N LEU A 88 18.93 -0.62 -3.06
CA LEU A 88 20.25 -1.09 -3.51
C LEU A 88 20.15 -1.87 -4.84
N PHE A 89 19.14 -2.74 -4.97
CA PHE A 89 18.88 -3.47 -6.22
C PHE A 89 18.59 -2.49 -7.37
N LEU A 90 17.78 -1.46 -7.15
CA LEU A 90 17.50 -0.42 -8.14
C LEU A 90 18.78 0.30 -8.56
N PHE A 91 19.60 0.76 -7.60
CA PHE A 91 20.78 1.57 -7.86
C PHE A 91 22.00 0.78 -8.38
N THR A 92 21.98 -0.55 -8.28
CA THR A 92 23.05 -1.40 -8.80
C THR A 92 22.60 -2.16 -10.05
N VAL A 93 21.74 -3.16 -9.88
CA VAL A 93 21.37 -4.07 -10.97
C VAL A 93 20.53 -3.36 -12.03
N ILE A 94 19.48 -2.67 -11.64
CA ILE A 94 18.58 -2.00 -12.60
C ILE A 94 19.29 -0.82 -13.25
N ALA A 95 20.07 -0.04 -12.51
CA ALA A 95 20.90 1.03 -13.07
C ALA A 95 21.88 0.51 -14.12
N ALA A 96 22.61 -0.56 -13.80
CA ALA A 96 23.58 -1.15 -14.73
C ALA A 96 22.92 -1.69 -16.01
N VAL A 97 21.76 -2.37 -15.88
CA VAL A 97 21.01 -2.89 -17.04
C VAL A 97 20.42 -1.74 -17.84
N GLY A 98 19.72 -0.80 -17.20
CA GLY A 98 19.04 0.30 -17.87
C GLY A 98 19.98 1.25 -18.61
N VAL A 99 21.17 1.51 -18.04
CA VAL A 99 22.20 2.33 -18.72
C VAL A 99 22.80 1.58 -19.90
N ARG A 100 23.10 0.27 -19.77
CA ARG A 100 23.67 -0.54 -20.88
C ARG A 100 22.71 -0.69 -22.07
N ILE A 101 21.42 -0.87 -21.81
CA ILE A 101 20.39 -1.08 -22.85
C ILE A 101 19.86 0.28 -23.37
N ASP A 102 20.26 1.38 -22.75
CA ASP A 102 19.77 2.73 -23.05
C ASP A 102 18.25 2.88 -22.86
N GLN A 103 17.69 2.25 -21.81
CA GLN A 103 16.24 2.19 -21.57
C GLN A 103 15.70 3.50 -20.99
N PRO A 104 14.88 4.27 -21.73
CA PRO A 104 14.36 5.57 -21.27
C PRO A 104 13.59 5.46 -19.97
N ALA A 105 12.67 4.47 -19.84
CA ALA A 105 11.84 4.28 -18.66
C ALA A 105 12.64 4.11 -17.35
N VAL A 106 13.82 3.47 -17.42
CA VAL A 106 14.71 3.31 -16.26
C VAL A 106 15.47 4.60 -15.98
N LYS A 107 15.93 5.30 -17.03
CA LYS A 107 16.62 6.60 -16.88
C LYS A 107 15.72 7.63 -16.23
N ASP A 108 14.47 7.72 -16.68
CA ASP A 108 13.47 8.64 -16.10
C ASP A 108 13.18 8.29 -14.62
N LEU A 109 13.01 6.99 -14.33
CA LEU A 109 12.76 6.51 -12.97
C LEU A 109 13.90 6.86 -12.00
N MET A 110 15.14 6.96 -12.48
CA MET A 110 16.33 7.16 -11.66
C MET A 110 17.07 8.44 -12.00
N SER A 111 16.45 9.42 -12.62
CA SER A 111 17.07 10.65 -13.12
C SER A 111 17.89 11.36 -12.04
N TYR A 112 17.36 11.50 -10.83
CA TYR A 112 18.06 12.10 -9.69
C TYR A 112 19.25 11.25 -9.22
N TYR A 113 19.12 9.93 -9.18
CA TYR A 113 20.22 9.04 -8.81
C TYR A 113 21.36 9.09 -9.85
N LEU A 114 21.05 9.09 -11.13
CA LEU A 114 22.06 9.12 -12.20
C LEU A 114 22.87 10.42 -12.21
N THR A 115 22.25 11.53 -11.78
CA THR A 115 22.93 12.84 -11.67
C THR A 115 23.61 13.07 -10.32
N HIS A 116 23.07 12.51 -9.24
CA HIS A 116 23.53 12.71 -7.86
C HIS A 116 23.58 11.40 -7.07
N PRO A 117 24.47 10.43 -7.41
CA PRO A 117 24.41 9.06 -6.87
C PRO A 117 24.49 8.99 -5.33
N LEU A 118 25.49 9.63 -4.73
CA LEU A 118 25.68 9.59 -3.28
C LEU A 118 24.58 10.35 -2.50
N PRO A 119 24.19 11.58 -2.88
CA PRO A 119 23.00 12.23 -2.29
C PRO A 119 21.72 11.42 -2.41
N ALA A 120 21.46 10.77 -3.55
CA ALA A 120 20.29 9.93 -3.76
C ALA A 120 20.31 8.68 -2.87
N LEU A 121 21.45 8.01 -2.74
CA LEU A 121 21.59 6.86 -1.84
C LEU A 121 21.35 7.25 -0.38
N VAL A 122 22.03 8.30 0.10
CA VAL A 122 21.90 8.74 1.49
C VAL A 122 20.48 9.21 1.79
N SER A 123 19.91 10.08 0.95
CA SER A 123 18.55 10.58 1.15
C SER A 123 17.48 9.48 0.95
N GLY A 124 17.72 8.48 0.11
CA GLY A 124 16.86 7.31 -0.04
C GLY A 124 16.84 6.45 1.23
N LEU A 125 18.01 6.19 1.83
CA LEU A 125 18.10 5.50 3.12
C LEU A 125 17.49 6.32 4.26
N LEU A 126 17.56 7.65 4.20
CA LEU A 126 16.87 8.54 5.15
C LEU A 126 15.37 8.71 4.86
N LEU A 127 14.81 7.99 3.90
CA LEU A 127 13.39 8.01 3.53
C LEU A 127 12.91 9.35 2.95
N VAL A 128 13.83 10.19 2.49
CA VAL A 128 13.54 11.50 1.87
C VAL A 128 13.40 11.36 0.37
N TYR A 129 14.43 10.82 -0.32
CA TYR A 129 14.34 10.46 -1.73
C TYR A 129 13.55 9.16 -1.89
N LYS A 130 12.52 9.20 -2.69
CA LYS A 130 11.58 8.09 -2.88
C LYS A 130 11.37 7.86 -4.38
N PRO A 131 12.22 7.05 -5.03
CA PRO A 131 12.03 6.72 -6.43
C PRO A 131 10.62 6.18 -6.67
N ALA A 132 10.03 6.50 -7.81
CA ALA A 132 8.73 5.96 -8.16
C ALA A 132 8.71 4.43 -8.05
N LEU A 133 7.56 3.84 -7.78
CA LEU A 133 7.34 2.42 -7.41
C LEU A 133 7.85 2.02 -6.01
N LEU A 134 8.92 2.63 -5.48
CA LEU A 134 9.44 2.32 -4.14
C LEU A 134 8.86 3.24 -3.05
N ASP A 135 8.18 4.30 -3.41
CA ASP A 135 7.74 5.41 -2.54
C ASP A 135 6.71 5.01 -1.46
N ILE A 136 5.98 3.93 -1.64
CA ILE A 136 5.04 3.41 -0.63
C ILE A 136 5.75 2.80 0.58
N LEU A 137 6.96 2.21 0.42
CA LEU A 137 7.71 1.60 1.53
C LEU A 137 8.18 2.63 2.56
N PRO A 138 8.81 3.76 2.18
CA PRO A 138 9.14 4.84 3.11
C PRO A 138 7.94 5.34 3.89
N MET A 139 6.82 5.60 3.22
CA MET A 139 5.58 6.02 3.86
C MET A 139 5.10 4.98 4.89
N TYR A 140 5.11 3.70 4.52
CA TYR A 140 4.71 2.59 5.39
C TYR A 140 5.62 2.47 6.62
N ILE A 141 6.94 2.68 6.46
CA ILE A 141 7.90 2.70 7.58
C ILE A 141 7.56 3.82 8.56
N LEU A 142 7.33 5.05 8.08
CA LEU A 142 6.94 6.18 8.92
C LEU A 142 5.66 5.90 9.72
N PHE A 143 4.67 5.28 9.09
CA PHE A 143 3.43 4.88 9.76
C PHE A 143 3.66 3.80 10.82
N LEU A 144 4.51 2.83 10.56
CA LEU A 144 4.87 1.82 11.56
C LEU A 144 5.61 2.42 12.76
N LEU A 145 6.49 3.39 12.54
CA LEU A 145 7.22 4.07 13.60
C LEU A 145 6.30 4.91 14.51
N ALA A 146 5.29 5.57 13.93
CA ALA A 146 4.31 6.34 14.68
C ALA A 146 3.26 5.47 15.42
N SER A 147 2.97 4.29 14.89
CA SER A 147 1.87 3.42 15.35
C SER A 147 1.93 3.02 16.82
N PRO A 148 3.08 2.70 17.44
CA PRO A 148 3.13 2.35 18.86
C PRO A 148 2.59 3.47 19.76
N TRP A 149 2.97 4.71 19.48
CA TRP A 149 2.49 5.88 20.22
C TRP A 149 0.99 6.09 20.00
N VAL A 150 0.54 6.08 18.75
CA VAL A 150 -0.88 6.23 18.38
C VAL A 150 -1.73 5.17 19.07
N LEU A 151 -1.29 3.91 19.02
CA LEU A 151 -2.05 2.80 19.61
C LEU A 151 -2.14 2.91 21.14
N VAL A 152 -1.06 3.30 21.80
CA VAL A 152 -1.07 3.54 23.26
C VAL A 152 -2.02 4.66 23.63
N GLN A 153 -1.98 5.78 22.92
CA GLN A 153 -2.89 6.91 23.18
C GLN A 153 -4.35 6.52 22.89
N GLY A 154 -4.61 5.86 21.78
CA GLY A 154 -5.94 5.39 21.39
C GLY A 154 -6.54 4.38 22.37
N LEU A 155 -5.72 3.47 22.92
CA LEU A 155 -6.17 2.51 23.93
C LEU A 155 -6.37 3.12 25.32
N ARG A 156 -5.56 4.13 25.71
CA ARG A 156 -5.61 4.76 27.04
C ARG A 156 -6.58 5.93 27.11
N ARG A 157 -6.55 6.84 26.12
CA ARG A 157 -7.28 8.12 26.14
C ARG A 157 -8.47 8.18 25.16
N GLY A 158 -8.64 7.13 24.36
CA GLY A 158 -9.66 7.09 23.30
C GLY A 158 -9.16 7.62 21.96
N TRP A 159 -9.98 7.45 20.93
CA TRP A 159 -9.59 7.68 19.53
C TRP A 159 -10.07 9.02 18.97
N THR A 160 -10.98 9.72 19.65
CA THR A 160 -11.65 10.92 19.11
C THR A 160 -10.66 12.03 18.74
N ALA A 161 -9.75 12.39 19.66
CA ALA A 161 -8.75 13.44 19.42
C ALA A 161 -7.77 13.03 18.33
N LEU A 162 -7.32 11.76 18.32
CA LEU A 162 -6.42 11.23 17.30
C LEU A 162 -7.06 11.25 15.91
N MET A 163 -8.34 10.86 15.81
CA MET A 163 -9.07 10.90 14.54
C MET A 163 -9.31 12.33 14.08
N GLY A 164 -9.66 13.24 14.99
CA GLY A 164 -9.81 14.67 14.67
C GLY A 164 -8.51 15.28 14.13
N MET A 165 -7.38 14.99 14.78
CA MET A 165 -6.05 15.42 14.32
C MET A 165 -5.72 14.81 12.95
N SER A 166 -6.02 13.53 12.75
CA SER A 166 -5.76 12.83 11.49
C SER A 166 -6.57 13.41 10.33
N VAL A 167 -7.85 13.72 10.56
CA VAL A 167 -8.71 14.42 9.58
C VAL A 167 -8.19 15.83 9.32
N GLY A 168 -7.79 16.57 10.35
CA GLY A 168 -7.20 17.90 10.21
C GLY A 168 -5.93 17.90 9.36
N LEU A 169 -5.01 16.95 9.59
CA LEU A 169 -3.82 16.78 8.76
C LEU A 169 -4.14 16.41 7.32
N TRP A 170 -5.12 15.52 7.10
CA TRP A 170 -5.61 15.19 5.77
C TRP A 170 -6.19 16.41 5.06
N MET A 171 -7.00 17.22 5.74
CA MET A 171 -7.53 18.46 5.18
C MET A 171 -6.43 19.44 4.82
N LEU A 172 -5.47 19.70 5.72
CA LEU A 172 -4.34 20.59 5.45
C LEU A 172 -3.49 20.11 4.27
N ALA A 173 -3.35 18.80 4.08
CA ALA A 173 -2.63 18.23 2.95
C ALA A 173 -3.34 18.51 1.60
N GLN A 174 -4.67 18.67 1.57
CA GLN A 174 -5.38 19.12 0.36
C GLN A 174 -4.97 20.54 -0.05
N PHE A 175 -4.54 21.37 0.91
CA PHE A 175 -4.10 22.75 0.71
C PHE A 175 -2.58 22.92 0.64
N GLY A 176 -1.83 21.82 0.47
CA GLY A 176 -0.38 21.89 0.21
C GLY A 176 0.51 21.76 1.43
N LEU A 177 0.06 21.18 2.54
CA LEU A 177 0.86 20.94 3.74
C LEU A 177 2.20 20.24 3.43
N ASP A 178 2.21 19.28 2.51
CA ASP A 178 3.43 18.57 2.10
C ASP A 178 4.50 19.55 1.57
N MET A 179 4.09 20.53 0.74
CA MET A 179 4.97 21.55 0.19
C MET A 179 5.47 22.50 1.30
N TRP A 180 4.61 22.94 2.20
CA TRP A 180 5.01 23.82 3.31
C TRP A 180 6.03 23.15 4.22
N VAL A 181 5.84 21.86 4.53
CA VAL A 181 6.78 21.09 5.35
C VAL A 181 8.10 20.88 4.58
N TYR A 182 8.04 20.61 3.29
CA TYR A 182 9.23 20.50 2.45
C TYR A 182 10.02 21.81 2.40
N ASP A 183 9.36 22.94 2.16
CA ASP A 183 10.03 24.28 2.13
C ASP A 183 10.67 24.61 3.49
N ALA A 184 10.01 24.26 4.60
CA ALA A 184 10.59 24.41 5.92
C ALA A 184 11.83 23.52 6.10
N ALA A 185 11.78 22.28 5.64
CA ALA A 185 12.92 21.36 5.70
C ALA A 185 14.10 21.88 4.85
N VAL A 186 13.84 22.39 3.64
CA VAL A 186 14.87 23.01 2.77
C VAL A 186 15.55 24.18 3.50
N ARG A 187 14.76 25.08 4.11
CA ARG A 187 15.30 26.25 4.83
C ARG A 187 16.14 25.85 6.05
N LEU A 188 15.72 24.83 6.78
CA LEU A 188 16.38 24.41 8.03
C LEU A 188 17.59 23.52 7.80
N THR A 189 17.58 22.67 6.79
CA THR A 189 18.62 21.63 6.60
C THR A 189 19.45 21.81 5.34
N GLY A 190 19.08 22.72 4.43
CA GLY A 190 19.71 22.84 3.12
C GLY A 190 19.44 21.64 2.21
N LEU A 191 18.31 20.96 2.38
CA LEU A 191 17.91 19.79 1.58
C LEU A 191 17.95 20.10 0.08
N ARG A 192 18.66 19.26 -0.69
CA ARG A 192 18.86 19.44 -2.14
C ARG A 192 18.05 18.45 -2.99
N VAL A 193 17.31 17.54 -2.36
CA VAL A 193 16.42 16.61 -3.08
C VAL A 193 15.23 17.41 -3.61
N PRO A 194 14.93 17.43 -4.92
CA PRO A 194 13.77 18.14 -5.46
C PRO A 194 12.46 17.61 -4.87
N PHE A 195 11.44 18.48 -4.75
CA PHE A 195 10.14 18.07 -4.18
C PHE A 195 9.52 16.88 -4.93
N GLN A 196 9.60 16.86 -6.26
CA GLN A 196 9.10 15.79 -7.12
C GLN A 196 9.73 14.42 -6.81
N GLU A 197 10.96 14.43 -6.28
CA GLU A 197 11.72 13.24 -5.92
C GLU A 197 11.45 12.76 -4.48
N THR A 198 10.59 13.47 -3.73
CA THR A 198 10.20 13.06 -2.37
C THR A 198 9.06 12.04 -2.35
N GLY A 199 8.64 11.56 -3.52
CA GLY A 199 7.60 10.56 -3.74
C GLY A 199 6.24 11.14 -4.07
N ALA A 200 5.43 10.36 -4.76
CA ALA A 200 4.12 10.77 -5.23
C ALA A 200 3.06 10.78 -4.10
N PHE A 201 3.17 9.86 -3.13
CA PHE A 201 2.18 9.74 -2.05
C PHE A 201 2.35 10.84 -0.99
N SER A 202 1.34 11.72 -0.84
CA SER A 202 1.25 12.65 0.30
C SER A 202 1.17 11.88 1.61
N THR A 203 2.25 11.93 2.40
CA THR A 203 2.31 11.23 3.69
C THR A 203 1.24 11.74 4.65
N PHE A 204 0.95 13.05 4.63
CA PHE A 204 -0.06 13.67 5.48
C PHE A 204 -1.50 13.32 5.06
N SER A 205 -1.75 13.03 3.80
CA SER A 205 -3.05 12.54 3.36
C SER A 205 -3.24 11.05 3.67
N TRP A 206 -2.25 10.23 3.33
CA TRP A 206 -2.35 8.78 3.44
C TRP A 206 -2.30 8.27 4.88
N GLN A 207 -1.78 9.06 5.83
CA GLN A 207 -1.84 8.74 7.25
C GLN A 207 -3.29 8.57 7.74
N PHE A 208 -4.25 9.25 7.09
CA PHE A 208 -5.66 9.12 7.47
C PHE A 208 -6.20 7.69 7.24
N LEU A 209 -5.86 7.06 6.12
CA LEU A 209 -6.22 5.64 5.89
C LEU A 209 -5.56 4.72 6.90
N TRP A 210 -4.29 5.00 7.22
CA TRP A 210 -3.56 4.23 8.21
C TRP A 210 -4.19 4.37 9.59
N MET A 211 -4.50 5.58 10.03
CA MET A 211 -5.15 5.87 11.31
C MET A 211 -6.52 5.21 11.41
N LEU A 212 -7.32 5.31 10.35
CA LEU A 212 -8.64 4.67 10.26
C LEU A 212 -8.55 3.15 10.39
N GLY A 213 -7.65 2.52 9.63
CA GLY A 213 -7.43 1.08 9.70
C GLY A 213 -6.95 0.63 11.08
N LEU A 214 -5.97 1.35 11.66
CA LEU A 214 -5.44 1.07 12.98
C LEU A 214 -6.53 1.14 14.07
N TRP A 215 -7.36 2.18 14.04
CA TRP A 215 -8.52 2.34 14.92
C TRP A 215 -9.52 1.19 14.76
N MET A 216 -9.92 0.89 13.52
CA MET A 216 -10.88 -0.19 13.24
C MET A 216 -10.37 -1.54 13.77
N GLY A 217 -9.09 -1.86 13.50
CA GLY A 217 -8.48 -3.10 13.95
C GLY A 217 -8.37 -3.17 15.48
N ALA A 218 -7.90 -2.12 16.13
CA ALA A 218 -7.77 -2.04 17.59
C ALA A 218 -9.15 -2.11 18.30
N SER A 219 -10.19 -1.54 17.69
CA SER A 219 -11.56 -1.59 18.23
C SER A 219 -12.11 -3.01 18.29
N ARG A 220 -11.69 -3.89 17.37
CA ARG A 220 -12.08 -5.32 17.38
C ARG A 220 -11.40 -6.13 18.49
N THR A 221 -10.39 -5.58 19.15
CA THR A 221 -9.70 -6.26 20.27
C THR A 221 -10.32 -5.96 21.63
N ARG A 222 -11.36 -5.12 21.72
CA ARG A 222 -12.09 -4.82 22.95
C ARG A 222 -12.78 -6.08 23.49
N PRO A 223 -13.02 -6.17 24.81
CA PRO A 223 -13.78 -7.29 25.39
C PRO A 223 -15.17 -7.44 24.80
N ASP A 224 -15.84 -6.30 24.53
CA ASP A 224 -17.13 -6.22 23.86
C ASP A 224 -16.98 -5.45 22.53
N PRO A 225 -16.63 -6.14 21.43
CA PRO A 225 -16.43 -5.50 20.13
C PRO A 225 -17.76 -5.24 19.46
N ARG A 226 -18.21 -3.99 19.48
CA ARG A 226 -19.44 -3.58 18.78
C ARG A 226 -19.29 -3.80 17.27
N PRO A 227 -20.27 -4.43 16.60
CA PRO A 227 -20.28 -4.54 15.16
C PRO A 227 -20.46 -3.16 14.52
N PHE A 228 -19.87 -2.94 13.37
CA PHE A 228 -20.19 -1.79 12.52
C PHE A 228 -21.52 -2.08 11.82
N ILE A 229 -22.59 -1.45 12.29
CA ILE A 229 -23.93 -1.60 11.72
C ILE A 229 -24.25 -0.34 10.93
N PHE A 230 -24.58 -0.53 9.66
CA PHE A 230 -25.01 0.56 8.80
C PHE A 230 -26.53 0.50 8.61
N PRO A 231 -27.25 1.64 8.77
CA PRO A 231 -28.68 1.71 8.46
C PRO A 231 -28.91 1.48 6.96
N GLY A 232 -30.09 1.00 6.58
CA GLY A 232 -30.40 0.65 5.19
C GLY A 232 -30.17 1.79 4.19
N TRP A 233 -30.51 3.02 4.57
CA TRP A 233 -30.27 4.19 3.71
C TRP A 233 -28.76 4.45 3.45
N ALA A 234 -27.90 4.21 4.43
CA ALA A 234 -26.47 4.37 4.26
C ALA A 234 -25.87 3.29 3.31
N VAL A 235 -26.43 2.07 3.36
CA VAL A 235 -26.06 0.99 2.44
C VAL A 235 -26.52 1.32 1.02
N ALA A 236 -27.75 1.85 0.85
CA ALA A 236 -28.26 2.29 -0.45
C ALA A 236 -27.43 3.43 -1.04
N LEU A 237 -27.08 4.42 -0.21
CA LEU A 237 -26.20 5.53 -0.61
C LEU A 237 -24.79 5.01 -1.02
N ALA A 238 -24.22 4.10 -0.23
CA ALA A 238 -22.92 3.50 -0.56
C ALA A 238 -22.98 2.73 -1.89
N LEU A 239 -24.07 2.00 -2.15
CA LEU A 239 -24.27 1.32 -3.42
C LEU A 239 -24.39 2.32 -4.59
N ALA A 240 -25.17 3.38 -4.43
CA ALA A 240 -25.34 4.42 -5.43
C ALA A 240 -24.00 5.09 -5.76
N VAL A 241 -23.21 5.50 -4.74
CA VAL A 241 -21.89 6.09 -4.92
C VAL A 241 -20.94 5.12 -5.62
N ALA A 242 -20.91 3.85 -5.21
CA ALA A 242 -20.04 2.86 -5.82
C ALA A 242 -20.38 2.63 -7.30
N VAL A 243 -21.69 2.52 -7.64
CA VAL A 243 -22.16 2.34 -9.02
C VAL A 243 -21.85 3.58 -9.87
N VAL A 244 -22.15 4.78 -9.37
CA VAL A 244 -21.86 6.04 -10.08
C VAL A 244 -20.35 6.15 -10.35
N CYS A 245 -19.51 5.94 -9.34
CA CYS A 245 -18.05 6.01 -9.51
C CYS A 245 -17.54 4.94 -10.47
N PHE A 246 -18.10 3.72 -10.42
CA PHE A 246 -17.75 2.63 -11.32
C PHE A 246 -18.09 2.99 -12.78
N VAL A 247 -19.35 3.37 -13.06
CA VAL A 247 -19.81 3.75 -14.40
C VAL A 247 -19.02 4.94 -14.92
N TRP A 248 -18.86 5.98 -14.11
CA TRP A 248 -18.15 7.19 -14.48
C TRP A 248 -16.69 6.90 -14.86
N ARG A 249 -15.98 6.14 -14.03
CA ARG A 249 -14.59 5.77 -14.29
C ARG A 249 -14.40 4.96 -15.57
N HIS A 250 -15.29 3.99 -15.81
CA HIS A 250 -15.19 3.10 -16.98
C HIS A 250 -15.73 3.74 -18.27
N TRP A 251 -16.61 4.75 -18.15
CA TRP A 251 -17.14 5.47 -19.30
C TRP A 251 -16.20 6.61 -19.74
N ILE A 252 -15.74 7.44 -18.80
CA ILE A 252 -15.01 8.68 -19.11
C ILE A 252 -13.48 8.49 -18.94
N GLY A 253 -13.03 7.53 -18.16
CA GLY A 253 -11.60 7.27 -17.94
C GLY A 253 -11.07 7.94 -16.67
N GLN A 254 -9.77 8.28 -16.67
CA GLN A 254 -9.05 8.76 -15.46
C GLN A 254 -9.22 10.26 -15.20
N ALA A 255 -9.62 11.02 -16.19
CA ALA A 255 -9.87 12.46 -16.11
C ALA A 255 -11.39 12.74 -16.16
N PRO A 256 -12.12 12.64 -15.02
CA PRO A 256 -13.58 12.67 -14.98
C PRO A 256 -14.19 13.98 -15.51
N PHE A 257 -13.43 15.05 -15.44
CA PHE A 257 -13.83 16.40 -15.90
C PHE A 257 -13.06 16.86 -17.16
N GLY A 258 -12.53 15.91 -17.94
CA GLY A 258 -11.80 16.20 -19.18
C GLY A 258 -10.59 17.12 -18.94
N ALA A 259 -10.55 18.26 -19.65
CA ALA A 259 -9.46 19.23 -19.55
C ALA A 259 -9.48 20.11 -18.29
N ASN A 260 -10.49 20.02 -17.43
CA ASN A 260 -10.56 20.81 -16.20
C ASN A 260 -9.68 20.20 -15.11
N GLU A 261 -8.41 20.60 -15.07
CA GLU A 261 -7.43 20.09 -14.11
C GLU A 261 -7.83 20.33 -12.65
N SER A 262 -8.38 21.49 -12.33
CA SER A 262 -8.79 21.85 -10.98
C SER A 262 -9.87 20.91 -10.42
N LEU A 263 -10.85 20.54 -11.25
CA LEU A 263 -11.88 19.57 -10.84
C LEU A 263 -11.34 18.14 -10.81
N ASN A 264 -10.40 17.78 -11.67
CA ASN A 264 -9.74 16.47 -11.64
C ASN A 264 -8.93 16.26 -10.35
N LEU A 265 -8.42 17.32 -9.70
CA LEU A 265 -7.79 17.23 -8.40
C LEU A 265 -8.69 16.62 -7.31
N LEU A 266 -10.03 16.71 -7.44
CA LEU A 266 -10.97 16.08 -6.52
C LEU A 266 -10.91 14.54 -6.56
N PHE A 267 -10.30 13.95 -7.58
CA PHE A 267 -10.05 12.52 -7.75
C PHE A 267 -8.57 12.15 -7.64
N ASP A 268 -7.70 13.11 -7.26
CA ASP A 268 -6.26 12.86 -7.19
C ASP A 268 -5.94 11.70 -6.21
N LYS A 269 -5.22 10.72 -6.74
CA LYS A 269 -4.75 9.54 -6.00
C LYS A 269 -3.71 9.91 -4.96
N TRP A 270 -2.79 10.76 -5.32
CA TRP A 270 -1.59 11.02 -4.54
C TRP A 270 -1.89 11.80 -3.27
N ARG A 271 -2.89 12.68 -3.34
CA ARG A 271 -3.41 13.46 -2.19
C ARG A 271 -4.59 12.79 -1.50
N LEU A 272 -5.01 11.60 -1.93
CA LEU A 272 -6.20 10.92 -1.40
C LEU A 272 -7.41 11.85 -1.37
N ALA A 273 -7.74 12.42 -2.54
CA ALA A 273 -8.71 13.50 -2.68
C ALA A 273 -10.13 13.11 -2.25
N PRO A 274 -11.00 14.12 -1.92
CA PRO A 274 -12.29 13.87 -1.28
C PRO A 274 -13.21 12.90 -2.01
N LEU A 275 -13.41 13.06 -3.32
CA LEU A 275 -14.34 12.19 -4.06
C LEU A 275 -13.82 10.76 -4.17
N ARG A 276 -12.50 10.61 -4.26
CA ARG A 276 -11.85 9.30 -4.18
C ARG A 276 -12.08 8.62 -2.83
N LEU A 277 -11.97 9.40 -1.76
CA LEU A 277 -12.21 8.92 -0.39
C LEU A 277 -13.67 8.52 -0.17
N PHE A 278 -14.65 9.26 -0.73
CA PHE A 278 -16.06 8.87 -0.72
C PHE A 278 -16.29 7.53 -1.42
N ASN A 279 -15.69 7.34 -2.59
CA ASN A 279 -15.77 6.05 -3.29
C ASN A 279 -15.16 4.90 -2.44
N LEU A 280 -14.02 5.13 -1.79
CA LEU A 280 -13.41 4.16 -0.89
C LEU A 280 -14.33 3.81 0.30
N PHE A 281 -14.94 4.81 0.94
CA PHE A 281 -15.86 4.59 2.05
C PHE A 281 -17.11 3.84 1.63
N ALA A 282 -17.64 4.12 0.45
CA ALA A 282 -18.74 3.37 -0.12
C ALA A 282 -18.39 1.89 -0.30
N LEU A 283 -17.27 1.60 -0.94
CA LEU A 283 -16.79 0.22 -1.13
C LEU A 283 -16.50 -0.47 0.20
N MET A 284 -15.90 0.22 1.16
CA MET A 284 -15.63 -0.30 2.51
C MET A 284 -16.95 -0.62 3.25
N GLY A 285 -17.93 0.26 3.19
CA GLY A 285 -19.26 0.05 3.81
C GLY A 285 -19.96 -1.18 3.23
N LEU A 286 -19.93 -1.33 1.90
CA LEU A 286 -20.47 -2.51 1.21
C LEU A 286 -19.70 -3.79 1.59
N ALA A 287 -18.36 -3.73 1.66
CA ALA A 287 -17.53 -4.85 2.08
C ALA A 287 -17.81 -5.28 3.53
N ILE A 288 -18.01 -4.35 4.45
CA ILE A 288 -18.36 -4.65 5.85
C ILE A 288 -19.76 -5.26 5.92
N ARG A 289 -20.73 -4.76 5.15
CA ARG A 289 -22.13 -5.21 5.19
C ARG A 289 -22.34 -6.57 4.54
N PHE A 290 -21.76 -6.77 3.36
CA PHE A 290 -22.01 -7.96 2.53
C PHE A 290 -20.86 -8.98 2.57
N GLY A 291 -19.65 -8.54 2.93
CA GLY A 291 -18.45 -9.38 2.94
C GLY A 291 -18.60 -10.68 3.75
N PRO A 292 -19.09 -10.64 5.00
CA PRO A 292 -19.27 -11.89 5.78
C PRO A 292 -20.19 -12.89 5.11
N GLY A 293 -21.31 -12.44 4.53
CA GLY A 293 -22.24 -13.31 3.80
C GLY A 293 -21.64 -13.88 2.49
N LEU A 294 -20.83 -13.07 1.79
CA LEU A 294 -20.12 -13.51 0.60
C LEU A 294 -19.07 -14.57 0.95
N VAL A 295 -18.22 -14.29 1.95
CA VAL A 295 -17.16 -15.19 2.42
C VAL A 295 -17.73 -16.54 2.88
N ALA A 296 -18.90 -16.55 3.53
CA ALA A 296 -19.55 -17.78 3.97
C ALA A 296 -19.99 -18.69 2.80
N ARG A 297 -20.17 -18.12 1.62
CA ARG A 297 -20.61 -18.84 0.39
C ARG A 297 -19.47 -19.14 -0.57
N MET A 298 -18.33 -18.48 -0.42
CA MET A 298 -17.18 -18.64 -1.32
C MET A 298 -16.28 -19.78 -0.89
N PRO A 299 -15.70 -20.54 -1.85
CA PRO A 299 -14.64 -21.48 -1.52
C PRO A 299 -13.41 -20.72 -1.03
N ARG A 300 -12.62 -21.37 -0.19
CA ARG A 300 -11.39 -20.79 0.33
C ARG A 300 -10.35 -20.55 -0.77
N LEU A 301 -9.99 -19.31 -1.00
CA LEU A 301 -9.09 -18.87 -2.08
C LEU A 301 -7.62 -19.04 -1.66
N ARG A 302 -7.13 -20.29 -1.58
CA ARG A 302 -5.82 -20.66 -1.02
C ARG A 302 -4.64 -19.92 -1.67
N ALA A 303 -4.69 -19.65 -2.98
CA ALA A 303 -3.62 -18.92 -3.65
C ALA A 303 -3.51 -17.48 -3.15
N LEU A 304 -4.64 -16.75 -3.12
CA LEU A 304 -4.69 -15.37 -2.61
C LEU A 304 -4.33 -15.31 -1.12
N GLU A 305 -4.84 -16.25 -0.31
CA GLU A 305 -4.47 -16.38 1.10
C GLU A 305 -2.96 -16.54 1.28
N THR A 306 -2.32 -17.37 0.46
CA THR A 306 -0.86 -17.61 0.51
C THR A 306 -0.09 -16.32 0.19
N LEU A 307 -0.47 -15.59 -0.86
CA LEU A 307 0.14 -14.31 -1.23
C LEU A 307 0.00 -13.27 -0.12
N GLY A 308 -1.22 -13.08 0.39
CA GLY A 308 -1.48 -12.09 1.43
C GLY A 308 -0.85 -12.44 2.78
N ALA A 309 -0.73 -13.74 3.10
CA ALA A 309 -0.06 -14.24 4.28
C ALA A 309 1.44 -13.88 4.32
N ALA A 310 2.10 -13.88 3.15
CA ALA A 310 3.49 -13.49 2.94
C ALA A 310 3.59 -12.10 2.30
N SER A 311 2.72 -11.15 2.66
CA SER A 311 2.54 -9.90 1.93
C SER A 311 3.81 -9.06 1.75
N LEU A 312 4.73 -9.00 2.73
CA LEU A 312 5.95 -8.21 2.60
C LEU A 312 6.95 -8.82 1.59
N PRO A 313 7.33 -10.10 1.68
CA PRO A 313 8.16 -10.72 0.65
C PRO A 313 7.55 -10.67 -0.75
N VAL A 314 6.24 -10.87 -0.85
CA VAL A 314 5.50 -10.79 -2.14
C VAL A 314 5.56 -9.37 -2.70
N PHE A 315 5.34 -8.36 -1.87
CA PHE A 315 5.43 -6.96 -2.28
C PHE A 315 6.85 -6.59 -2.76
N CYS A 316 7.89 -7.00 -2.02
CA CYS A 316 9.27 -6.74 -2.43
C CYS A 316 9.62 -7.45 -3.74
N MET A 317 9.19 -8.70 -3.91
CA MET A 317 9.42 -9.45 -5.16
C MET A 317 8.66 -8.84 -6.34
N GLN A 318 7.44 -8.33 -6.11
CA GLN A 318 6.68 -7.58 -7.11
C GLN A 318 7.49 -6.40 -7.65
N LEU A 319 8.11 -5.60 -6.76
CA LEU A 319 8.94 -4.47 -7.17
C LEU A 319 10.15 -4.93 -8.01
N VAL A 320 10.82 -5.99 -7.57
CA VAL A 320 11.93 -6.58 -8.34
C VAL A 320 11.51 -6.99 -9.75
N ILE A 321 10.38 -7.70 -9.86
CA ILE A 321 9.85 -8.15 -11.15
C ILE A 321 9.50 -6.95 -12.03
N VAL A 322 8.75 -5.98 -11.51
CA VAL A 322 8.34 -4.79 -12.28
C VAL A 322 9.57 -4.01 -12.77
N LEU A 323 10.57 -3.80 -11.92
CA LEU A 323 11.79 -3.11 -12.28
C LEU A 323 12.58 -3.85 -13.38
N LEU A 324 12.68 -5.18 -13.29
CA LEU A 324 13.30 -5.99 -14.33
C LEU A 324 12.51 -5.91 -15.65
N VAL A 325 11.19 -6.02 -15.60
CA VAL A 325 10.36 -5.91 -16.81
C VAL A 325 10.51 -4.54 -17.44
N LEU A 326 10.50 -3.46 -16.67
CA LEU A 326 10.75 -2.10 -17.16
C LEU A 326 12.14 -1.96 -17.77
N ALA A 327 13.17 -2.58 -17.16
CA ALA A 327 14.53 -2.49 -17.64
C ALA A 327 14.74 -3.21 -18.98
N PHE A 328 14.10 -4.37 -19.19
CA PHE A 328 14.28 -5.15 -20.40
C PHE A 328 13.28 -4.81 -21.51
N PHE A 329 12.05 -4.48 -21.17
CA PHE A 329 10.95 -4.31 -22.14
C PHE A 329 10.44 -2.86 -22.24
N GLY A 330 10.82 -1.98 -21.31
CA GLY A 330 10.33 -0.58 -21.29
C GLY A 330 8.92 -0.44 -20.71
N ALA A 331 8.39 0.78 -20.81
CA ALA A 331 7.10 1.14 -20.22
C ALA A 331 5.91 1.05 -21.19
N ASN A 332 6.16 0.96 -22.51
CA ASN A 332 5.09 0.97 -23.52
C ASN A 332 4.66 -0.45 -23.91
N PRO A 333 3.47 -0.92 -23.49
CA PRO A 333 2.99 -2.27 -23.81
C PRO A 333 2.62 -2.44 -25.29
N GLU A 334 2.42 -1.35 -26.05
CA GLU A 334 2.06 -1.45 -27.47
C GLU A 334 3.23 -1.95 -28.33
N LEU A 335 4.46 -1.77 -27.85
CA LEU A 335 5.67 -2.27 -28.52
C LEU A 335 5.86 -3.78 -28.38
N HIS A 336 5.05 -4.44 -27.55
CA HIS A 336 5.15 -5.87 -27.29
C HIS A 336 4.04 -6.67 -28.00
N PRO A 337 4.31 -7.91 -28.42
CA PRO A 337 3.27 -8.81 -28.87
C PRO A 337 2.39 -9.25 -27.69
N VAL A 338 1.08 -9.46 -27.95
CA VAL A 338 0.09 -9.80 -26.90
C VAL A 338 0.46 -11.07 -26.10
N TRP A 339 1.09 -12.05 -26.74
CA TRP A 339 1.53 -13.25 -26.04
C TRP A 339 2.58 -12.97 -24.96
N LEU A 340 3.41 -11.93 -25.15
CA LEU A 340 4.41 -11.53 -24.17
C LEU A 340 3.75 -10.93 -22.92
N ASP A 341 2.69 -10.14 -23.06
CA ASP A 341 1.91 -9.65 -21.93
C ASP A 341 1.40 -10.80 -21.06
N MET A 342 0.85 -11.84 -21.70
CA MET A 342 0.35 -13.04 -21.01
C MET A 342 1.48 -13.80 -20.32
N LEU A 343 2.62 -13.96 -21.00
CA LEU A 343 3.81 -14.61 -20.42
C LEU A 343 4.33 -13.85 -19.20
N LEU A 344 4.45 -12.52 -19.28
CA LEU A 344 4.91 -11.66 -18.18
C LEU A 344 3.98 -11.77 -16.96
N VAL A 345 2.67 -11.77 -17.18
CA VAL A 345 1.68 -11.92 -16.11
C VAL A 345 1.79 -13.31 -15.46
N ILE A 346 1.81 -14.38 -16.25
CA ILE A 346 1.90 -15.77 -15.73
C ILE A 346 3.22 -15.98 -14.99
N ALA A 347 4.35 -15.56 -15.57
CA ALA A 347 5.67 -15.69 -14.95
C ALA A 347 5.74 -14.89 -13.63
N SER A 348 5.20 -13.66 -13.60
CA SER A 348 5.15 -12.82 -12.41
C SER A 348 4.36 -13.50 -11.30
N PHE A 349 3.14 -13.96 -11.56
CA PHE A 349 2.35 -14.61 -10.50
C PHE A 349 2.94 -15.94 -10.05
N SER A 350 3.56 -16.71 -10.93
CA SER A 350 4.27 -17.93 -10.58
C SER A 350 5.43 -17.64 -9.62
N ALA A 351 6.24 -16.61 -9.93
CA ALA A 351 7.34 -16.17 -9.08
C ALA A 351 6.85 -15.64 -7.71
N LEU A 352 5.80 -14.80 -7.69
CA LEU A 352 5.21 -14.28 -6.46
C LEU A 352 4.68 -15.41 -5.57
N TYR A 353 4.00 -16.40 -6.16
CA TYR A 353 3.49 -17.55 -5.44
C TYR A 353 4.62 -18.43 -4.89
N ALA A 354 5.67 -18.66 -5.65
CA ALA A 354 6.86 -19.40 -5.22
C ALA A 354 7.53 -18.71 -4.02
N VAL A 355 7.74 -17.38 -4.09
CA VAL A 355 8.30 -16.58 -2.99
C VAL A 355 7.39 -16.62 -1.76
N ALA A 356 6.07 -16.51 -1.93
CA ALA A 356 5.13 -16.61 -0.82
C ALA A 356 5.24 -17.97 -0.11
N ARG A 357 5.29 -19.06 -0.87
CA ARG A 357 5.45 -20.43 -0.34
C ARG A 357 6.76 -20.59 0.40
N LEU A 358 7.86 -20.09 -0.17
CA LEU A 358 9.18 -20.14 0.45
C LEU A 358 9.21 -19.36 1.78
N ALA A 359 8.73 -18.11 1.78
CA ALA A 359 8.69 -17.28 2.96
C ALA A 359 7.88 -17.92 4.10
N LEU A 360 6.70 -18.49 3.79
CA LEU A 360 5.87 -19.17 4.77
C LEU A 360 6.51 -20.49 5.30
N ARG A 361 7.37 -21.13 4.51
CA ARG A 361 8.13 -22.31 4.99
C ARG A 361 9.25 -21.91 5.94
N LEU A 362 9.93 -20.79 5.66
CA LEU A 362 11.02 -20.28 6.48
C LEU A 362 10.52 -19.70 7.82
N ASP A 363 9.33 -19.08 7.83
CA ASP A 363 8.70 -18.52 9.02
C ASP A 363 8.05 -19.57 9.95
N ARG A 364 8.02 -20.85 9.58
CA ARG A 364 7.54 -21.92 10.48
C ARG A 364 8.52 -22.09 11.64
N PRO A 365 8.08 -22.00 12.91
CA PRO A 365 8.95 -22.15 14.06
C PRO A 365 9.73 -23.48 14.02
N ALA A 366 11.01 -23.44 14.40
CA ALA A 366 11.87 -24.64 14.48
C ALA A 366 11.29 -25.73 15.40
N ASP A 367 10.43 -25.34 16.35
CA ASP A 367 9.75 -26.26 17.29
C ASP A 367 8.76 -27.21 16.60
N ALA A 368 8.13 -26.79 15.48
CA ALA A 368 7.28 -27.69 14.68
C ALA A 368 8.10 -28.72 13.87
N LYS A 369 9.40 -28.48 13.68
CA LYS A 369 10.30 -29.44 13.03
C LYS A 369 10.78 -30.49 14.04
N ARG A 370 10.94 -30.13 15.31
CA ARG A 370 11.32 -31.09 16.41
C ARG A 370 10.17 -32.02 16.77
N ALA A 371 8.92 -31.53 16.77
CA ALA A 371 7.73 -32.35 17.07
C ALA A 371 7.36 -33.37 15.96
N LYS A 372 7.98 -33.30 14.77
CA LYS A 372 7.81 -34.30 13.71
C LYS A 372 8.99 -35.28 13.60
N ALA A 373 10.06 -35.06 14.37
CA ALA A 373 11.25 -35.90 14.39
C ALA A 373 11.34 -36.74 15.68
N SER A 374 10.41 -36.59 16.63
CA SER A 374 10.13 -37.42 17.78
C SER A 374 8.87 -38.25 17.57
#